data_e3b3274f916aee98eb6cf3ba75b94ff7
#
_entry.id   e3b3274f916aee98eb6cf3ba75b94ff7
#
_cell.length_a   1.000
_cell.length_b   1.000
_cell.length_c   1.000
_cell.angle_alpha   90.00
_cell.angle_beta   90.00
_cell.angle_gamma   90.00
#
_symmetry.space_group_name_H-M   'P 1'
#
loop_
_entity.id
_entity.type
_entity.pdbx_description
1 polymer ?
#
loop_
_entity_poly.entity_id
_entity_poly.type
_entity_poly.pdbx_seq_one_letter_code
_entity_poly.pdbx_strand_id
1 'polypeptide(L)'
;EKLRQFKILDPACGSGNFLYLSLKALKDLEHKVNLDAETLGLQRQHDVTGPHNVLGIEINEYASELARITVWIGELQWRSQHGYAFKTNPVLEPLDCIETRDALIDKNGAEVDWPAASVVVGNPPFLGTKKMRREVGNEYTDRLRAAYDGRVLGFADLVCYWFEKARAKIVAGE
;
A
#
# COMPACT_ATOMS: atom_id res chain seq x y z
N GLU A 1 -18.79 5.51 8.01
CA GLU A 1 -17.73 5.19 8.97
C GLU A 1 -16.81 4.06 8.46
N LYS A 2 -17.35 2.98 7.89
CA LYS A 2 -16.53 1.86 7.34
C LYS A 2 -15.51 2.30 6.30
N LEU A 3 -15.85 3.19 5.36
CA LEU A 3 -14.94 3.68 4.34
C LEU A 3 -13.78 4.50 4.93
N ARG A 4 -14.03 5.28 5.99
CA ARG A 4 -12.97 6.07 6.65
C ARG A 4 -11.89 5.19 7.27
N GLN A 5 -12.28 4.05 7.81
CA GLN A 5 -11.37 3.10 8.47
C GLN A 5 -10.76 2.09 7.50
N PHE A 6 -11.28 2.02 6.27
CA PHE A 6 -10.80 1.05 5.28
C PHE A 6 -9.38 1.40 4.84
N LYS A 7 -8.44 0.46 5.02
CA LYS A 7 -7.02 0.62 4.68
C LYS A 7 -6.62 -0.35 3.59
N ILE A 8 -5.89 0.16 2.62
CA ILE A 8 -5.35 -0.63 1.51
C ILE A 8 -3.83 -0.55 1.60
N LEU A 9 -3.16 -1.70 1.68
CA LEU A 9 -1.71 -1.79 1.76
C LEU A 9 -1.14 -2.33 0.45
N ASP A 10 -0.15 -1.62 -0.09
CA ASP A 10 0.77 -2.14 -1.12
C ASP A 10 2.17 -2.26 -0.53
N PRO A 11 2.62 -3.49 -0.19
CA PRO A 11 3.91 -3.69 0.47
C PRO A 11 5.11 -3.73 -0.49
N ALA A 12 4.92 -3.36 -1.76
CA ALA A 12 5.97 -3.18 -2.77
C ALA A 12 5.49 -2.12 -3.78
N CYS A 13 5.14 -0.92 -3.27
CA CYS A 13 4.31 0.02 -4.00
C CYS A 13 5.01 0.71 -5.18
N GLY A 14 6.34 0.61 -5.30
CA GLY A 14 7.08 1.29 -6.36
C GLY A 14 6.74 2.79 -6.40
N SER A 15 6.39 3.29 -7.58
CA SER A 15 5.95 4.69 -7.78
C SER A 15 4.48 4.96 -7.41
N GLY A 16 3.78 4.02 -6.77
CA GLY A 16 2.45 4.22 -6.19
C GLY A 16 1.26 4.01 -7.13
N ASN A 17 1.43 3.33 -8.26
CA ASN A 17 0.35 3.13 -9.23
C ASN A 17 -0.87 2.39 -8.64
N PHE A 18 -0.65 1.31 -7.88
CA PHE A 18 -1.75 0.60 -7.23
C PHE A 18 -2.38 1.42 -6.11
N LEU A 19 -1.59 2.19 -5.36
CA LEU A 19 -2.10 3.11 -4.34
C LEU A 19 -3.00 4.18 -4.95
N TYR A 20 -2.58 4.79 -6.06
CA TYR A 20 -3.37 5.76 -6.80
C TYR A 20 -4.71 5.18 -7.28
N LEU A 21 -4.68 4.02 -7.95
CA LEU A 21 -5.89 3.37 -8.45
C LEU A 21 -6.83 2.95 -7.31
N SER A 22 -6.27 2.48 -6.21
CA SER A 22 -7.03 2.11 -5.01
C SER A 22 -7.70 3.32 -4.36
N LEU A 23 -6.96 4.43 -4.23
CA LEU A 23 -7.51 5.68 -3.72
C LEU A 23 -8.66 6.18 -4.60
N LYS A 24 -8.43 6.18 -5.93
CA LYS A 24 -9.47 6.57 -6.89
C LYS A 24 -10.72 5.72 -6.74
N ALA A 25 -10.58 4.39 -6.65
CA ALA A 25 -11.72 3.48 -6.49
C ALA A 25 -12.51 3.74 -5.19
N LEU A 26 -11.82 4.02 -4.08
CA LEU A 26 -12.48 4.38 -2.81
C LEU A 26 -13.24 5.69 -2.91
N LYS A 27 -12.66 6.69 -3.54
CA LYS A 27 -13.29 7.99 -3.74
C LYS A 27 -14.49 7.92 -4.70
N ASP A 28 -14.39 7.14 -5.77
CA ASP A 28 -15.50 6.87 -6.69
C ASP A 28 -16.67 6.18 -5.93
N LEU A 29 -16.35 5.24 -5.02
CA LEU A 29 -17.34 4.59 -4.17
C LEU A 29 -17.99 5.57 -3.20
N GLU A 30 -17.22 6.42 -2.52
CA GLU A 30 -17.74 7.47 -1.65
C GLU A 30 -18.68 8.40 -2.40
N HIS A 31 -18.25 8.85 -3.59
CA HIS A 31 -19.06 9.72 -4.44
C HIS A 31 -20.39 9.08 -4.82
N LYS A 32 -20.36 7.83 -5.25
CA LYS A 32 -21.56 7.06 -5.58
C LYS A 32 -22.50 6.93 -4.38
N VAL A 33 -21.99 6.56 -3.21
CA VAL A 33 -22.78 6.44 -1.97
C VAL A 33 -23.40 7.77 -1.58
N ASN A 34 -22.69 8.89 -1.77
CA ASN A 34 -23.25 10.22 -1.52
C ASN A 34 -24.39 10.59 -2.48
N LEU A 35 -24.28 10.24 -3.76
CA LEU A 35 -25.35 10.44 -4.73
C LEU A 35 -26.61 9.62 -4.36
N ASP A 36 -26.41 8.35 -3.99
CA ASP A 36 -27.50 7.48 -3.56
C ASP A 36 -28.16 8.02 -2.27
N ALA A 37 -27.35 8.53 -1.31
CA ALA A 37 -27.86 9.13 -0.08
C ALA A 37 -28.70 10.39 -0.33
N GLU A 38 -28.28 11.26 -1.25
CA GLU A 38 -29.05 12.45 -1.65
C GLU A 38 -30.43 12.09 -2.23
N THR A 39 -30.51 11.03 -3.03
CA THR A 39 -31.80 10.57 -3.57
C THR A 39 -32.78 10.08 -2.47
N LEU A 40 -32.23 9.67 -1.35
CA LEU A 40 -32.97 9.26 -0.14
C LEU A 40 -33.23 10.41 0.84
N GLY A 41 -32.86 11.64 0.49
CA GLY A 41 -33.01 12.82 1.35
C GLY A 41 -32.01 12.89 2.52
N LEU A 42 -30.92 12.10 2.47
CA LEU A 42 -29.87 12.12 3.47
C LEU A 42 -28.81 13.17 3.13
N GLN A 43 -28.11 13.67 4.15
CA GLN A 43 -27.03 14.63 3.94
C GLN A 43 -25.78 13.96 3.36
N ARG A 44 -25.17 14.61 2.37
CA ARG A 44 -23.89 14.24 1.82
C ARG A 44 -22.80 14.34 2.89
N GLN A 45 -21.94 13.33 2.94
CA GLN A 45 -20.73 13.36 3.75
C GLN A 45 -19.53 13.67 2.86
N HIS A 46 -18.64 14.56 3.32
CA HIS A 46 -17.47 14.99 2.58
C HIS A 46 -16.19 14.49 3.26
N ASP A 47 -15.17 14.26 2.44
CA ASP A 47 -13.81 13.91 2.91
C ASP A 47 -13.75 12.69 3.84
N VAL A 48 -14.57 11.67 3.53
CA VAL A 48 -14.56 10.40 4.26
C VAL A 48 -13.34 9.56 3.85
N THR A 49 -13.02 9.56 2.54
CA THR A 49 -11.87 8.88 1.98
C THR A 49 -10.79 9.86 1.51
N GLY A 50 -9.54 9.42 1.53
CA GLY A 50 -8.40 10.24 1.13
C GLY A 50 -7.08 9.49 1.19
N PRO A 51 -5.94 10.16 1.03
CA PRO A 51 -4.61 9.54 1.07
C PRO A 51 -4.35 8.68 2.31
N HIS A 52 -4.98 8.98 3.44
CA HIS A 52 -4.88 8.21 4.67
C HIS A 52 -5.42 6.76 4.57
N ASN A 53 -6.19 6.46 3.53
CA ASN A 53 -6.73 5.11 3.29
C ASN A 53 -5.73 4.18 2.59
N VAL A 54 -4.68 4.71 1.98
CA VAL A 54 -3.69 3.93 1.25
C VAL A 54 -2.37 3.92 2.01
N LEU A 55 -1.80 2.72 2.17
CA LEU A 55 -0.55 2.49 2.89
C LEU A 55 0.44 1.86 1.92
N GLY A 56 1.67 2.33 1.89
CA GLY A 56 2.71 1.82 1.00
C GLY A 56 3.98 1.47 1.74
N ILE A 57 4.68 0.43 1.28
CA ILE A 57 6.05 0.13 1.68
C ILE A 57 6.88 0.02 0.42
N GLU A 58 8.00 0.72 0.36
CA GLU A 58 8.93 0.70 -0.76
C GLU A 58 10.36 0.80 -0.25
N ILE A 59 11.25 -0.05 -0.75
CA ILE A 59 12.66 -0.05 -0.33
C ILE A 59 13.48 1.03 -1.03
N ASN A 60 13.09 1.42 -2.23
CA ASN A 60 13.76 2.44 -3.01
C ASN A 60 13.25 3.83 -2.60
N GLU A 61 14.13 4.66 -2.03
CA GLU A 61 13.80 6.00 -1.56
C GLU A 61 13.20 6.90 -2.65
N TYR A 62 13.79 6.88 -3.85
CA TYR A 62 13.29 7.67 -4.97
C TYR A 62 11.89 7.23 -5.40
N ALA A 63 11.64 5.91 -5.47
CA ALA A 63 10.33 5.38 -5.82
C ALA A 63 9.28 5.69 -4.75
N SER A 64 9.64 5.65 -3.47
CA SER A 64 8.72 6.01 -2.38
C SER A 64 8.33 7.49 -2.41
N GLU A 65 9.26 8.40 -2.74
CA GLU A 65 8.94 9.82 -2.95
C GLU A 65 8.00 10.03 -4.16
N LEU A 66 8.25 9.31 -5.27
CA LEU A 66 7.33 9.33 -6.41
C LEU A 66 5.95 8.81 -6.03
N ALA A 67 5.86 7.76 -5.20
CA ALA A 67 4.59 7.23 -4.73
C ALA A 67 3.78 8.28 -3.94
N ARG A 68 4.43 9.05 -3.06
CA ARG A 68 3.81 10.17 -2.33
C ARG A 68 3.24 11.21 -3.29
N ILE A 69 4.04 11.62 -4.27
CA ILE A 69 3.60 12.58 -5.29
C ILE A 69 2.44 12.01 -6.12
N THR A 70 2.51 10.73 -6.52
CA THR A 70 1.47 10.06 -7.31
C THR A 70 0.14 10.03 -6.58
N VAL A 71 0.14 9.68 -5.30
CA VAL A 71 -1.07 9.67 -4.46
C VAL A 71 -1.64 11.08 -4.30
N TRP A 72 -0.80 12.10 -4.05
CA TRP A 72 -1.25 13.50 -3.96
C TRP A 72 -1.83 14.03 -5.25
N ILE A 73 -1.16 13.82 -6.37
CA ILE A 73 -1.68 14.24 -7.68
C ILE A 73 -3.01 13.54 -7.96
N GLY A 74 -3.11 12.27 -7.64
CA GLY A 74 -4.35 11.50 -7.79
C GLY A 74 -5.52 12.09 -7.00
N GLU A 75 -5.29 12.46 -5.75
CA GLU A 75 -6.28 13.14 -4.91
C GLU A 75 -6.72 14.47 -5.52
N LEU A 76 -5.77 15.30 -5.93
CA LEU A 76 -6.06 16.62 -6.52
C LEU A 76 -6.81 16.49 -7.86
N GLN A 77 -6.41 15.57 -8.73
CA GLN A 77 -7.07 15.32 -10.02
C GLN A 77 -8.51 14.85 -9.81
N TRP A 78 -8.71 13.91 -8.88
CA TRP A 78 -10.03 13.40 -8.59
C TRP A 78 -10.97 14.50 -8.08
N ARG A 79 -10.50 15.34 -7.13
CA ARG A 79 -11.27 16.50 -6.62
C ARG A 79 -11.63 17.46 -7.72
N SER A 80 -10.68 17.81 -8.59
CA SER A 80 -10.91 18.70 -9.73
C SER A 80 -11.98 18.18 -10.68
N GLN A 81 -11.93 16.88 -10.98
CA GLN A 81 -12.87 16.23 -11.92
C GLN A 81 -14.30 16.15 -11.38
N HIS A 82 -14.46 16.06 -10.07
CA HIS A 82 -15.76 15.89 -9.41
C HIS A 82 -16.30 17.16 -8.76
N GLY A 83 -15.67 18.32 -8.99
CA GLY A 83 -16.14 19.61 -8.49
C GLY A 83 -15.98 19.78 -6.97
N TYR A 84 -15.09 19.04 -6.34
CA TYR A 84 -14.79 19.21 -4.91
C TYR A 84 -13.80 20.37 -4.73
N ALA A 85 -14.05 21.21 -3.73
CA ALA A 85 -13.16 22.31 -3.40
C ALA A 85 -11.77 21.79 -2.98
N PHE A 86 -10.73 22.48 -3.45
CA PHE A 86 -9.40 22.28 -2.92
C PHE A 86 -9.35 22.83 -1.48
N LYS A 87 -8.71 22.12 -0.56
CA LYS A 87 -8.34 22.71 0.72
C LYS A 87 -7.52 23.96 0.43
N THR A 88 -7.84 25.07 1.07
CA THR A 88 -7.29 26.43 0.81
C THR A 88 -5.77 26.54 0.99
N ASN A 89 -5.14 25.51 1.50
CA ASN A 89 -3.69 25.41 1.56
C ASN A 89 -3.31 23.95 1.23
N PRO A 90 -2.95 23.64 -0.02
CA PRO A 90 -2.41 22.34 -0.36
C PRO A 90 -0.94 22.26 0.10
N VAL A 91 -0.68 22.56 1.36
CA VAL A 91 0.54 22.09 2.00
C VAL A 91 0.47 20.58 1.86
N LEU A 92 1.41 20.04 1.10
CA LEU A 92 1.63 18.60 1.00
C LEU A 92 1.84 18.11 2.43
N GLU A 93 0.75 17.65 3.08
CA GLU A 93 0.87 17.01 4.38
C GLU A 93 1.80 15.81 4.16
N PRO A 94 2.77 15.59 5.04
CA PRO A 94 3.64 14.42 4.92
C PRO A 94 2.77 13.18 4.77
N LEU A 95 2.95 12.44 3.67
CA LEU A 95 2.27 11.16 3.52
C LEU A 95 3.05 10.11 4.30
N ASP A 96 2.94 10.14 5.63
CA ASP A 96 3.54 9.15 6.53
C ASP A 96 3.00 7.74 6.31
N CYS A 97 1.94 7.63 5.50
CA CYS A 97 1.37 6.36 5.07
C CYS A 97 2.21 5.59 4.05
N ILE A 98 3.29 6.18 3.50
CA ILE A 98 4.24 5.51 2.62
C ILE A 98 5.59 5.44 3.34
N GLU A 99 5.95 4.22 3.75
CA GLU A 99 7.17 3.93 4.49
C GLU A 99 8.31 3.54 3.54
N THR A 100 9.49 4.17 3.72
CA THR A 100 10.71 3.80 2.97
C THR A 100 11.49 2.77 3.77
N ARG A 101 11.24 1.50 3.50
CA ARG A 101 11.91 0.37 4.16
C ARG A 101 11.73 -0.95 3.41
N ASP A 102 12.45 -1.96 3.84
CA ASP A 102 12.19 -3.33 3.39
C ASP A 102 10.83 -3.82 3.95
N ALA A 103 10.07 -4.53 3.13
CA ALA A 103 8.77 -5.08 3.50
C ALA A 103 8.87 -6.48 4.14
N LEU A 104 10.01 -7.15 4.06
CA LEU A 104 10.17 -8.54 4.49
C LEU A 104 11.01 -8.69 5.75
N ILE A 105 12.22 -8.11 5.77
CA ILE A 105 13.16 -8.23 6.90
C ILE A 105 13.81 -6.88 7.24
N ASP A 106 14.20 -6.74 8.48
CA ASP A 106 14.98 -5.59 8.95
C ASP A 106 16.50 -5.77 8.68
N LYS A 107 17.30 -4.80 9.11
CA LYS A 107 18.76 -4.81 8.98
C LYS A 107 19.43 -5.99 9.72
N ASN A 108 18.78 -6.54 10.72
CA ASN A 108 19.26 -7.67 11.53
C ASN A 108 18.78 -9.01 10.96
N GLY A 109 17.94 -9.00 9.92
CA GLY A 109 17.35 -10.19 9.32
C GLY A 109 16.09 -10.69 10.06
N ALA A 110 15.53 -9.91 10.98
CA ALA A 110 14.25 -10.23 11.60
C ALA A 110 13.09 -9.84 10.68
N GLU A 111 12.02 -10.63 10.68
CA GLU A 111 10.80 -10.31 9.95
C GLU A 111 10.21 -9.00 10.45
N VAL A 112 9.83 -8.09 9.53
CA VAL A 112 9.19 -6.82 9.85
C VAL A 112 7.68 -6.92 9.84
N ASP A 113 6.99 -6.14 10.69
CA ASP A 113 5.55 -6.08 10.65
C ASP A 113 5.03 -5.17 9.56
N TRP A 114 3.88 -5.54 8.98
CA TRP A 114 3.11 -4.67 8.12
C TRP A 114 2.04 -3.92 8.92
N PRO A 115 1.70 -2.69 8.54
CA PRO A 115 0.58 -2.00 9.17
C PRO A 115 -0.72 -2.77 8.97
N ALA A 116 -1.66 -2.60 9.90
CA ALA A 116 -2.98 -3.19 9.79
C ALA A 116 -3.71 -2.65 8.55
N ALA A 117 -4.29 -3.55 7.75
CA ALA A 117 -4.97 -3.20 6.51
C ALA A 117 -6.20 -4.07 6.28
N SER A 118 -7.21 -3.50 5.63
CA SER A 118 -8.43 -4.21 5.24
C SER A 118 -8.20 -5.09 4.00
N VAL A 119 -7.23 -4.71 3.17
CA VAL A 119 -6.83 -5.44 1.97
C VAL A 119 -5.37 -5.17 1.63
N VAL A 120 -4.70 -6.19 1.10
CA VAL A 120 -3.35 -6.09 0.54
C VAL A 120 -3.45 -6.21 -0.98
N VAL A 121 -2.89 -5.25 -1.69
CA VAL A 121 -2.79 -5.23 -3.16
C VAL A 121 -1.35 -4.96 -3.56
N GLY A 122 -0.93 -5.36 -4.76
CA GLY A 122 0.39 -5.00 -5.24
C GLY A 122 0.93 -5.97 -6.29
N ASN A 123 2.11 -5.64 -6.80
CA ASN A 123 2.85 -6.46 -7.74
C ASN A 123 4.31 -6.58 -7.27
N PRO A 124 4.58 -7.38 -6.23
CA PRO A 124 5.94 -7.54 -5.70
C PRO A 124 6.89 -8.18 -6.72
N PRO A 125 8.23 -8.04 -6.53
CA PRO A 125 9.20 -8.49 -7.51
C PRO A 125 9.24 -10.01 -7.66
N PHE A 126 9.26 -10.48 -8.92
CA PHE A 126 9.37 -11.87 -9.29
C PHE A 126 10.85 -12.21 -9.59
N LEU A 127 11.52 -12.79 -8.62
CA LEU A 127 12.94 -13.18 -8.74
C LEU A 127 13.11 -14.64 -8.33
N GLY A 128 13.22 -15.53 -9.33
CA GLY A 128 13.55 -16.92 -9.09
C GLY A 128 14.93 -17.05 -8.39
N THR A 129 15.15 -18.16 -7.72
CA THR A 129 16.27 -18.42 -6.80
C THR A 129 17.65 -17.97 -7.31
N LYS A 130 17.96 -18.20 -8.60
CA LYS A 130 19.27 -17.80 -9.19
C LYS A 130 19.36 -16.28 -9.38
N LYS A 131 18.26 -15.64 -9.79
CA LYS A 131 18.19 -14.18 -9.95
C LYS A 131 18.22 -13.48 -8.59
N MET A 132 17.53 -14.02 -7.61
CA MET A 132 17.45 -13.46 -6.26
C MET A 132 18.85 -13.23 -5.68
N ARG A 133 19.71 -14.27 -5.65
CA ARG A 133 21.11 -14.13 -5.16
C ARG A 133 21.93 -13.09 -5.93
N ARG A 134 21.67 -12.95 -7.22
CA ARG A 134 22.40 -11.98 -8.08
C ARG A 134 21.91 -10.55 -7.85
N GLU A 135 20.61 -10.34 -7.70
CA GLU A 135 19.99 -9.01 -7.63
C GLU A 135 19.99 -8.44 -6.20
N VAL A 136 19.66 -9.27 -5.19
CA VAL A 136 19.58 -8.81 -3.78
C VAL A 136 20.79 -9.27 -2.93
N GLY A 137 21.69 -10.09 -3.49
CA GLY A 137 22.89 -10.58 -2.83
C GLY A 137 22.69 -11.84 -2.00
N ASN A 138 23.84 -12.50 -1.70
CA ASN A 138 23.81 -13.76 -0.95
C ASN A 138 23.41 -13.55 0.51
N GLU A 139 23.97 -12.55 1.16
CA GLU A 139 23.74 -12.26 2.58
C GLU A 139 22.26 -11.96 2.85
N TYR A 140 21.63 -11.10 2.05
CA TYR A 140 20.22 -10.82 2.16
C TYR A 140 19.37 -12.07 1.94
N THR A 141 19.69 -12.84 0.89
CA THR A 141 18.97 -14.09 0.57
C THR A 141 19.04 -15.10 1.72
N ASP A 142 20.19 -15.24 2.37
CA ASP A 142 20.37 -16.20 3.45
C ASP A 142 19.63 -15.74 4.73
N ARG A 143 19.67 -14.44 5.06
CA ARG A 143 18.87 -13.85 6.15
C ARG A 143 17.37 -13.98 5.91
N LEU A 144 16.90 -13.69 4.69
CA LEU A 144 15.49 -13.82 4.32
C LEU A 144 15.02 -15.28 4.47
N ARG A 145 15.80 -16.23 4.01
CA ARG A 145 15.47 -17.66 4.16
C ARG A 145 15.43 -18.10 5.61
N ALA A 146 16.34 -17.61 6.43
CA ALA A 146 16.35 -17.92 7.86
C ALA A 146 15.10 -17.34 8.57
N ALA A 147 14.69 -16.11 8.25
CA ALA A 147 13.51 -15.48 8.82
C ALA A 147 12.19 -16.21 8.49
N TYR A 148 12.14 -16.86 7.34
CA TYR A 148 10.94 -17.56 6.85
C TYR A 148 11.12 -19.09 6.82
N ASP A 149 12.08 -19.62 7.58
CA ASP A 149 12.32 -21.05 7.65
C ASP A 149 11.06 -21.82 8.09
N GLY A 150 10.81 -22.96 7.46
CA GLY A 150 9.61 -23.75 7.69
C GLY A 150 8.30 -23.19 7.10
N ARG A 151 8.28 -21.92 6.61
CA ARG A 151 7.10 -21.28 6.01
C ARG A 151 7.21 -21.12 4.50
N VAL A 152 8.40 -20.76 4.00
CA VAL A 152 8.68 -20.62 2.57
C VAL A 152 9.82 -21.55 2.18
N LEU A 153 9.63 -22.33 1.11
CA LEU A 153 10.65 -23.24 0.62
C LEU A 153 11.90 -22.48 0.15
N GLY A 154 13.10 -22.97 0.50
CA GLY A 154 14.37 -22.30 0.19
C GLY A 154 14.67 -22.11 -1.30
N PHE A 155 13.94 -22.77 -2.21
CA PHE A 155 14.03 -22.58 -3.66
C PHE A 155 12.85 -21.79 -4.25
N ALA A 156 11.97 -21.26 -3.42
CA ALA A 156 10.83 -20.45 -3.86
C ALA A 156 11.29 -19.13 -4.52
N ASP A 157 10.43 -18.58 -5.35
CA ASP A 157 10.60 -17.24 -5.90
C ASP A 157 10.44 -16.18 -4.79
N LEU A 158 11.10 -15.04 -4.96
CA LEU A 158 11.05 -13.95 -3.99
C LEU A 158 9.61 -13.49 -3.70
N VAL A 159 8.73 -13.49 -4.68
CA VAL A 159 7.31 -13.12 -4.51
C VAL A 159 6.59 -13.97 -3.48
N CYS A 160 7.01 -15.23 -3.27
CA CYS A 160 6.38 -16.14 -2.32
C CYS A 160 6.44 -15.64 -0.87
N TYR A 161 7.43 -14.83 -0.53
CA TYR A 161 7.57 -14.24 0.80
C TYR A 161 6.48 -13.19 1.08
N TRP A 162 6.09 -12.40 0.06
CA TRP A 162 4.94 -11.48 0.17
C TRP A 162 3.63 -12.23 0.33
N PHE A 163 3.42 -13.31 -0.42
CA PHE A 163 2.22 -14.15 -0.27
C PHE A 163 2.12 -14.78 1.11
N GLU A 164 3.23 -15.32 1.62
CA GLU A 164 3.25 -15.91 2.97
C GLU A 164 2.93 -14.87 4.04
N LYS A 165 3.50 -13.67 3.89
CA LYS A 165 3.27 -12.57 4.82
C LYS A 165 1.82 -12.08 4.79
N ALA A 166 1.25 -11.91 3.60
CA ALA A 166 -0.16 -11.56 3.44
C ALA A 166 -1.09 -12.65 4.02
N ARG A 167 -0.77 -13.93 3.78
CA ARG A 167 -1.51 -15.07 4.37
C ARG A 167 -1.47 -15.03 5.90
N ALA A 168 -0.31 -14.77 6.48
CA ALA A 168 -0.16 -14.69 7.93
C ALA A 168 -1.01 -13.55 8.54
N LYS A 169 -1.06 -12.39 7.89
CA LYS A 169 -1.91 -11.26 8.29
C LYS A 169 -3.40 -11.62 8.26
N ILE A 170 -3.88 -12.25 7.19
CA ILE A 170 -5.28 -12.68 7.06
C ILE A 170 -5.66 -13.68 8.16
N VAL A 171 -4.78 -14.64 8.46
CA VAL A 171 -5.02 -15.66 9.51
C VAL A 171 -5.03 -15.02 10.90
N ALA A 172 -4.21 -14.01 11.15
CA ALA A 172 -4.20 -13.27 12.40
C ALA A 172 -5.44 -12.38 12.59
N GLY A 173 -6.23 -12.15 11.54
CA GLY A 173 -7.41 -11.28 11.58
C GLY A 173 -7.08 -9.79 11.63
N GLU A 174 -5.90 -9.44 11.14
CA GLU A 174 -5.37 -8.08 11.11
C GLU A 174 -5.47 -7.43 9.71
#